data_6f77ca882cefa19ab55b0fc555d2ea44
#
_entry.id   6f77ca882cefa19ab55b0fc555d2ea44
#
_cell.length_a   1.000
_cell.length_b   1.000
_cell.length_c   1.000
_cell.angle_alpha   90.00
_cell.angle_beta   90.00
_cell.angle_gamma   90.00
#
_symmetry.space_group_name_H-M   'P 1'
#
loop_
_entity.id
_entity.type
_entity.pdbx_description
1 polymer ?
#
loop_
_entity_poly.entity_id
_entity_poly.type
_entity_poly.pdbx_seq_one_letter_code
_entity_poly.pdbx_strand_id
1 'polypeptide(L)'
;MRPVSTLLLFLAASVALAGGALAAPAPSAGCGTAPPETPGITATRTLEVGGFTRSYDVHLPLGYDQATPTPLVLSFHGYEGTAAGQEAGTGMSAHADAKGYIVVYPQATAFPTDDRLGYIGGEVATWNDLACSGSPGPQGPICSPRAFNYPVEQTCLDQGKDDCNWCTCAADDVAFVAAMLDDLESDLCVDLGRVYATGFSNGGMLTHRLGCNLAHRFAAIAPVSGTLSRGYNCAPPAGTKLSLMHIHGLRDRVVPYDGRSSSDGFFYTAVADVVALWALSTSQGCAAVDTPYPTSADGTRMLACSERAGCTTGAEVVQCLWNQRHSWPATQDGRAFGNDIIWEFFQANGG
;
A
#
# COMPACT_ATOMS: atom_id res chain seq x y z
N MET A 1 58.57 -27.38 35.95
CA MET A 1 57.48 -27.28 34.96
C MET A 1 56.58 -26.14 35.37
N ARG A 2 56.61 -25.03 34.65
CA ARG A 2 55.74 -23.85 34.90
C ARG A 2 54.58 -23.89 33.91
N PRO A 3 53.33 -23.64 34.31
CA PRO A 3 52.22 -23.58 33.36
C PRO A 3 52.25 -22.26 32.59
N VAL A 4 52.08 -22.35 31.26
CA VAL A 4 51.91 -21.22 30.35
C VAL A 4 50.42 -20.87 30.36
N SER A 5 50.07 -19.69 30.87
CA SER A 5 48.71 -19.14 30.79
C SER A 5 48.53 -18.46 29.44
N THR A 6 47.69 -19.02 28.62
CA THR A 6 47.26 -18.44 27.34
C THR A 6 46.13 -17.44 27.59
N LEU A 7 46.41 -16.16 27.39
CA LEU A 7 45.45 -15.05 27.48
C LEU A 7 44.70 -14.97 26.16
N LEU A 8 43.40 -15.36 26.16
CA LEU A 8 42.50 -15.15 25.04
C LEU A 8 41.99 -13.69 25.06
N LEU A 9 42.46 -12.89 24.10
CA LEU A 9 41.86 -11.58 23.81
C LEU A 9 40.58 -11.78 23.02
N PHE A 10 39.44 -11.46 23.63
CA PHE A 10 38.16 -11.27 22.90
C PHE A 10 38.19 -9.88 22.25
N LEU A 11 38.30 -9.80 20.93
CA LEU A 11 38.00 -8.60 20.18
C LEU A 11 36.45 -8.49 20.11
N ALA A 12 35.92 -7.53 20.83
CA ALA A 12 34.54 -7.09 20.65
C ALA A 12 34.48 -6.25 19.36
N ALA A 13 33.92 -6.82 18.28
CA ALA A 13 33.59 -6.07 17.07
C ALA A 13 32.34 -5.21 17.36
N SER A 14 32.54 -3.91 17.54
CA SER A 14 31.49 -2.93 17.60
C SER A 14 30.90 -2.79 16.17
N VAL A 15 29.72 -3.35 15.92
CA VAL A 15 28.94 -3.05 14.71
C VAL A 15 28.41 -1.63 14.91
N ALA A 16 29.05 -0.67 14.27
CA ALA A 16 28.50 0.67 14.14
C ALA A 16 27.29 0.57 13.17
N LEU A 17 26.09 0.69 13.71
CA LEU A 17 24.90 0.98 12.91
C LEU A 17 25.16 2.34 12.23
N ALA A 18 25.39 2.32 10.93
CA ALA A 18 25.39 3.53 10.12
C ALA A 18 23.94 4.04 10.09
N GLY A 19 23.58 4.89 11.04
CA GLY A 19 22.37 5.69 10.97
C GLY A 19 22.52 6.61 9.75
N GLY A 20 21.86 6.28 8.64
CA GLY A 20 21.72 7.20 7.50
C GLY A 20 21.08 8.48 8.05
N ALA A 21 21.70 9.63 7.82
CA ALA A 21 21.07 10.91 8.11
C ALA A 21 19.82 11.00 7.22
N LEU A 22 18.63 11.16 7.84
CA LEU A 22 17.42 11.46 7.08
C LEU A 22 17.68 12.71 6.24
N ALA A 23 17.21 12.72 5.00
CA ALA A 23 17.28 13.91 4.17
C ALA A 23 16.53 15.08 4.85
N ALA A 24 16.93 16.30 4.53
CA ALA A 24 16.25 17.47 5.07
C ALA A 24 14.78 17.46 4.60
N PRO A 25 13.81 17.79 5.48
CA PRO A 25 12.41 17.84 5.11
C PRO A 25 12.17 18.77 3.90
N ALA A 26 11.34 18.31 2.96
CA ALA A 26 10.94 19.09 1.78
C ALA A 26 9.50 19.63 2.00
N PRO A 27 9.35 20.90 2.46
CA PRO A 27 8.05 21.44 2.81
C PRO A 27 7.16 21.63 1.57
N SER A 28 5.86 21.28 1.69
CA SER A 28 4.83 21.62 0.72
C SER A 28 4.45 23.11 0.76
N ALA A 29 3.68 23.55 -0.23
CA ALA A 29 3.19 24.93 -0.32
C ALA A 29 2.29 25.34 0.84
N GLY A 30 1.58 24.39 1.44
CA GLY A 30 0.67 24.62 2.57
C GLY A 30 1.36 24.92 3.91
N CYS A 31 2.70 24.81 3.99
CA CYS A 31 3.41 25.11 5.23
C CYS A 31 3.23 26.58 5.65
N GLY A 32 2.83 26.79 6.89
CA GLY A 32 2.50 28.11 7.44
C GLY A 32 1.02 28.50 7.31
N THR A 33 0.23 27.70 6.56
CA THR A 33 -1.23 27.90 6.41
C THR A 33 -1.96 27.19 7.55
N ALA A 34 -2.98 27.82 8.12
CA ALA A 34 -3.82 27.15 9.12
C ALA A 34 -4.64 26.05 8.44
N PRO A 35 -4.58 24.81 8.94
CA PRO A 35 -5.32 23.70 8.33
C PRO A 35 -6.83 23.90 8.52
N PRO A 36 -7.66 23.45 7.57
CA PRO A 36 -9.10 23.43 7.74
C PRO A 36 -9.58 22.38 8.75
N GLU A 37 -8.80 21.31 8.97
CA GLU A 37 -9.11 20.25 9.93
C GLU A 37 -8.62 20.60 11.35
N THR A 38 -9.33 20.05 12.35
CA THR A 38 -8.87 20.07 13.74
C THR A 38 -7.99 18.86 14.03
N PRO A 39 -6.74 19.03 14.51
CA PRO A 39 -5.89 17.91 14.89
C PRO A 39 -6.57 16.94 15.87
N GLY A 40 -6.40 15.63 15.64
CA GLY A 40 -7.03 14.56 16.41
C GLY A 40 -8.48 14.27 15.99
N ILE A 41 -9.01 14.94 14.97
CA ILE A 41 -10.38 14.71 14.47
C ILE A 41 -10.32 14.43 12.98
N THR A 42 -10.91 13.30 12.56
CA THR A 42 -11.03 12.97 11.14
C THR A 42 -12.13 13.79 10.48
N ALA A 43 -11.84 14.40 9.35
CA ALA A 43 -12.78 15.24 8.59
C ALA A 43 -12.79 14.84 7.12
N THR A 44 -13.96 14.93 6.47
CA THR A 44 -14.13 14.58 5.06
C THR A 44 -13.90 15.81 4.17
N ARG A 45 -13.10 15.61 3.10
CA ARG A 45 -12.95 16.56 1.98
C ARG A 45 -13.56 15.98 0.69
N THR A 46 -13.85 16.85 -0.26
CA THR A 46 -14.34 16.47 -1.58
C THR A 46 -13.60 17.20 -2.69
N LEU A 47 -13.41 16.51 -3.83
CA LEU A 47 -12.82 17.06 -5.06
C LEU A 47 -13.64 16.66 -6.29
N GLU A 48 -13.67 17.53 -7.29
CA GLU A 48 -14.20 17.21 -8.61
C GLU A 48 -13.08 16.68 -9.51
N VAL A 49 -13.15 15.40 -9.91
CA VAL A 49 -12.13 14.75 -10.75
C VAL A 49 -12.80 13.91 -11.83
N GLY A 50 -12.52 14.22 -13.10
CA GLY A 50 -13.02 13.45 -14.24
C GLY A 50 -14.55 13.45 -14.35
N GLY A 51 -15.24 14.46 -13.82
CA GLY A 51 -16.70 14.56 -13.80
C GLY A 51 -17.36 13.81 -12.63
N PHE A 52 -16.58 13.34 -11.67
CA PHE A 52 -17.06 12.70 -10.44
C PHE A 52 -16.70 13.55 -9.23
N THR A 53 -17.68 13.73 -8.31
CA THR A 53 -17.37 14.20 -6.96
C THR A 53 -16.74 13.06 -6.19
N ARG A 54 -15.46 13.21 -5.83
CA ARG A 54 -14.68 12.23 -5.07
C ARG A 54 -14.49 12.73 -3.65
N SER A 55 -14.43 11.83 -2.68
CA SER A 55 -14.23 12.18 -1.27
C SER A 55 -13.06 11.42 -0.66
N TYR A 56 -12.52 11.98 0.43
CA TYR A 56 -11.49 11.34 1.25
C TYR A 56 -11.53 11.93 2.66
N ASP A 57 -11.21 11.10 3.64
CA ASP A 57 -11.16 11.48 5.04
C ASP A 57 -9.71 11.81 5.42
N VAL A 58 -9.51 12.94 6.08
CA VAL A 58 -8.19 13.43 6.53
C VAL A 58 -8.14 13.41 8.04
N HIS A 59 -7.12 12.81 8.61
CA HIS A 59 -6.81 12.85 10.03
C HIS A 59 -5.44 13.48 10.25
N LEU A 60 -5.42 14.67 10.86
CA LEU A 60 -4.21 15.32 11.33
C LEU A 60 -3.83 14.75 12.71
N PRO A 61 -2.57 14.38 12.96
CA PRO A 61 -2.18 13.89 14.28
C PRO A 61 -2.36 14.97 15.35
N LEU A 62 -2.61 14.58 16.60
CA LEU A 62 -2.82 15.49 17.73
C LEU A 62 -1.73 16.57 17.87
N GLY A 63 -0.49 16.24 17.50
CA GLY A 63 0.66 17.14 17.55
C GLY A 63 0.96 17.88 16.25
N TYR A 64 0.02 17.92 15.29
CA TYR A 64 0.25 18.59 14.00
C TYR A 64 0.55 20.08 14.21
N ASP A 65 1.63 20.54 13.57
CA ASP A 65 2.04 21.96 13.53
C ASP A 65 2.16 22.40 12.07
N GLN A 66 1.40 23.42 11.70
CA GLN A 66 1.38 23.95 10.34
C GLN A 66 2.73 24.50 9.83
N ALA A 67 3.71 24.72 10.70
CA ALA A 67 5.04 25.19 10.33
C ALA A 67 6.07 24.05 10.20
N THR A 68 5.69 22.83 10.60
CA THR A 68 6.58 21.66 10.63
C THR A 68 6.18 20.65 9.57
N PRO A 69 7.01 20.42 8.53
CA PRO A 69 6.72 19.41 7.50
C PRO A 69 6.47 18.03 8.10
N THR A 70 5.26 17.51 7.89
CA THR A 70 4.73 16.30 8.49
C THR A 70 4.60 15.19 7.45
N PRO A 71 5.03 13.95 7.74
CA PRO A 71 4.83 12.81 6.81
C PRO A 71 3.35 12.58 6.50
N LEU A 72 3.07 12.09 5.28
CA LEU A 72 1.72 11.78 4.80
C LEU A 72 1.61 10.31 4.41
N VAL A 73 0.56 9.61 4.91
CA VAL A 73 0.23 8.23 4.55
C VAL A 73 -1.17 8.17 3.95
N LEU A 74 -1.28 7.67 2.71
CA LEU A 74 -2.57 7.31 2.10
C LEU A 74 -2.89 5.85 2.44
N SER A 75 -4.11 5.56 2.93
CA SER A 75 -4.56 4.22 3.32
C SER A 75 -5.85 3.84 2.61
N PHE A 76 -5.75 2.95 1.61
CA PHE A 76 -6.84 2.56 0.71
C PHE A 76 -7.61 1.35 1.23
N HIS A 77 -8.95 1.43 1.29
CA HIS A 77 -9.82 0.32 1.67
C HIS A 77 -9.86 -0.78 0.60
N GLY A 78 -10.35 -1.97 0.99
CA GLY A 78 -10.59 -3.08 0.06
C GLY A 78 -11.89 -2.94 -0.73
N TYR A 79 -12.19 -3.96 -1.54
CA TYR A 79 -13.46 -4.10 -2.25
C TYR A 79 -14.64 -4.00 -1.27
N GLU A 80 -15.71 -3.27 -1.64
CA GLU A 80 -16.88 -2.95 -0.79
C GLU A 80 -16.57 -2.11 0.47
N GLY A 81 -15.33 -1.70 0.65
CA GLY A 81 -14.93 -0.92 1.82
C GLY A 81 -15.36 0.55 1.74
N THR A 82 -15.12 1.24 2.84
CA THR A 82 -15.30 2.69 2.94
C THR A 82 -14.08 3.33 3.59
N ALA A 83 -13.89 4.65 3.41
CA ALA A 83 -12.85 5.41 4.09
C ALA A 83 -12.94 5.23 5.62
N ALA A 84 -14.13 5.42 6.20
CA ALA A 84 -14.37 5.22 7.63
C ALA A 84 -14.15 3.75 8.06
N GLY A 85 -14.49 2.77 7.21
CA GLY A 85 -14.23 1.35 7.47
C GLY A 85 -12.75 1.01 7.49
N GLN A 86 -11.95 1.64 6.62
CA GLN A 86 -10.49 1.51 6.60
C GLN A 86 -9.87 2.13 7.85
N GLU A 87 -10.29 3.33 8.24
CA GLU A 87 -9.87 3.98 9.47
C GLU A 87 -10.12 3.08 10.69
N ALA A 88 -11.37 2.65 10.87
CA ALA A 88 -11.78 1.80 12.00
C ALA A 88 -11.08 0.44 11.99
N GLY A 89 -10.94 -0.19 10.81
CA GLY A 89 -10.36 -1.53 10.66
C GLY A 89 -8.85 -1.57 10.87
N THR A 90 -8.14 -0.51 10.52
CA THR A 90 -6.69 -0.42 10.67
C THR A 90 -6.26 0.27 11.96
N GLY A 91 -7.07 1.18 12.51
CA GLY A 91 -6.71 2.01 13.66
C GLY A 91 -5.54 2.96 13.38
N MET A 92 -5.31 3.31 12.11
CA MET A 92 -4.15 4.14 11.73
C MET A 92 -4.25 5.57 12.25
N SER A 93 -5.44 6.13 12.51
CA SER A 93 -5.59 7.47 13.10
C SER A 93 -4.98 7.53 14.50
N ALA A 94 -5.30 6.57 15.37
CA ALA A 94 -4.67 6.51 16.70
C ALA A 94 -3.16 6.24 16.64
N HIS A 95 -2.70 5.47 15.64
CA HIS A 95 -1.29 5.26 15.39
C HIS A 95 -0.61 6.55 14.87
N ALA A 96 -1.28 7.30 14.02
CA ALA A 96 -0.84 8.60 13.50
C ALA A 96 -0.68 9.62 14.62
N ASP A 97 -1.62 9.68 15.56
CA ASP A 97 -1.53 10.50 16.77
C ASP A 97 -0.30 10.18 17.62
N ALA A 98 0.02 8.89 17.73
CA ALA A 98 1.18 8.43 18.52
C ALA A 98 2.53 8.63 17.81
N LYS A 99 2.54 8.61 16.47
CA LYS A 99 3.77 8.62 15.66
C LYS A 99 4.03 9.94 14.93
N GLY A 100 3.05 10.84 14.83
CA GLY A 100 3.19 12.18 14.25
C GLY A 100 3.20 12.19 12.72
N TYR A 101 2.23 11.55 12.07
CA TYR A 101 2.03 11.63 10.62
C TYR A 101 0.56 11.93 10.28
N ILE A 102 0.33 12.56 9.13
CA ILE A 102 -1.01 12.74 8.56
C ILE A 102 -1.44 11.40 7.96
N VAL A 103 -2.67 10.94 8.23
CA VAL A 103 -3.23 9.80 7.51
C VAL A 103 -4.48 10.22 6.75
N VAL A 104 -4.60 9.75 5.51
CA VAL A 104 -5.73 10.03 4.63
C VAL A 104 -6.34 8.73 4.16
N TYR A 105 -7.66 8.65 4.21
CA TYR A 105 -8.47 7.51 3.78
C TYR A 105 -9.31 7.91 2.57
N PRO A 106 -8.83 7.67 1.35
CA PRO A 106 -9.62 7.95 0.15
C PRO A 106 -10.83 7.03 0.05
N GLN A 107 -11.93 7.54 -0.55
CA GLN A 107 -13.14 6.79 -0.85
C GLN A 107 -13.17 6.37 -2.32
N ALA A 108 -13.29 5.08 -2.58
CA ALA A 108 -13.48 4.57 -3.93
C ALA A 108 -14.82 5.02 -4.53
N THR A 109 -14.87 5.09 -5.86
CA THR A 109 -16.15 5.32 -6.55
C THR A 109 -17.11 4.17 -6.26
N ALA A 110 -18.29 4.51 -5.77
CA ALA A 110 -19.38 3.57 -5.58
C ALA A 110 -20.29 3.54 -6.81
N PHE A 111 -20.84 2.39 -7.11
CA PHE A 111 -21.83 2.21 -8.17
C PHE A 111 -22.98 1.28 -7.71
N PRO A 112 -24.21 1.46 -8.23
CA PRO A 112 -25.32 0.62 -7.87
C PRO A 112 -25.08 -0.84 -8.26
N THR A 113 -25.47 -1.76 -7.39
CA THR A 113 -25.41 -3.20 -7.67
C THR A 113 -26.74 -3.69 -8.21
N ASP A 114 -26.71 -4.66 -9.13
CA ASP A 114 -27.88 -5.44 -9.47
C ASP A 114 -28.10 -6.56 -8.42
N ASP A 115 -29.33 -7.13 -8.43
CA ASP A 115 -29.77 -8.13 -7.43
C ASP A 115 -29.03 -9.48 -7.52
N ARG A 116 -28.11 -9.64 -8.49
CA ARG A 116 -27.49 -10.95 -8.81
C ARG A 116 -26.66 -11.54 -7.68
N LEU A 117 -26.24 -10.73 -6.71
CA LEU A 117 -25.35 -11.13 -5.61
C LEU A 117 -25.97 -10.98 -4.22
N GLY A 118 -27.29 -10.67 -4.14
CA GLY A 118 -27.96 -10.44 -2.85
C GLY A 118 -27.63 -9.10 -2.20
N TYR A 119 -27.00 -8.20 -2.92
CA TYR A 119 -26.77 -6.80 -2.52
C TYR A 119 -28.03 -5.99 -2.82
N ILE A 120 -29.10 -6.20 -2.09
CA ILE A 120 -30.39 -5.56 -2.34
C ILE A 120 -30.26 -4.05 -2.13
N GLY A 121 -30.25 -3.29 -3.23
CA GLY A 121 -30.27 -1.83 -3.21
C GLY A 121 -29.01 -1.18 -2.62
N GLY A 122 -27.87 -1.87 -2.67
CA GLY A 122 -26.61 -1.37 -2.19
C GLY A 122 -25.73 -0.74 -3.28
N GLU A 123 -24.77 0.02 -2.85
CA GLU A 123 -23.68 0.50 -3.69
C GLU A 123 -22.41 -0.28 -3.34
N VAL A 124 -21.59 -0.58 -4.34
CA VAL A 124 -20.27 -1.19 -4.18
C VAL A 124 -19.20 -0.16 -4.46
N ALA A 125 -18.36 0.11 -3.48
CA ALA A 125 -17.20 0.97 -3.64
C ALA A 125 -15.95 0.11 -3.97
N THR A 126 -15.27 0.45 -5.06
CA THR A 126 -14.12 -0.31 -5.53
C THR A 126 -13.14 0.55 -6.33
N TRP A 127 -11.88 0.19 -6.28
CA TRP A 127 -10.81 0.88 -6.97
C TRP A 127 -10.59 0.31 -8.37
N ASN A 128 -10.38 1.20 -9.33
CA ASN A 128 -9.85 0.85 -10.63
C ASN A 128 -8.34 0.59 -10.51
N ASP A 129 -7.97 -0.66 -10.30
CA ASP A 129 -6.59 -1.12 -10.38
C ASP A 129 -6.18 -1.38 -11.84
N LEU A 130 -5.06 -2.07 -12.08
CA LEU A 130 -4.61 -2.35 -13.44
C LEU A 130 -5.55 -3.23 -14.25
N ALA A 131 -6.32 -4.09 -13.58
CA ALA A 131 -6.98 -5.23 -14.22
C ALA A 131 -8.47 -5.34 -13.89
N CYS A 132 -9.04 -4.39 -13.20
CA CYS A 132 -10.41 -4.48 -12.68
C CYS A 132 -11.49 -4.75 -13.74
N SER A 133 -11.23 -4.42 -15.00
CA SER A 133 -12.08 -4.69 -16.16
C SER A 133 -11.24 -5.06 -17.38
N GLY A 134 -10.17 -5.80 -17.17
CA GLY A 134 -9.14 -6.03 -18.17
C GLY A 134 -9.10 -7.44 -18.77
N SER A 135 -10.15 -8.25 -18.62
CA SER A 135 -10.18 -9.57 -19.26
C SER A 135 -10.53 -9.47 -20.75
N PRO A 136 -9.85 -10.20 -21.64
CA PRO A 136 -8.64 -10.96 -21.36
C PRO A 136 -7.44 -10.06 -21.09
N GLY A 137 -6.64 -10.43 -20.06
CA GLY A 137 -5.36 -9.77 -19.78
C GLY A 137 -4.24 -10.21 -20.74
N PRO A 138 -3.01 -9.71 -20.52
CA PRO A 138 -1.85 -10.02 -21.38
C PRO A 138 -1.50 -11.51 -21.49
N GLN A 139 -1.89 -12.32 -20.50
CA GLN A 139 -1.67 -13.77 -20.48
C GLN A 139 -3.00 -14.56 -20.56
N GLY A 140 -4.03 -14.00 -21.17
CA GLY A 140 -5.35 -14.60 -21.32
C GLY A 140 -6.34 -14.16 -20.23
N PRO A 141 -7.42 -14.93 -19.99
CA PRO A 141 -8.43 -14.57 -19.03
C PRO A 141 -7.87 -14.35 -17.61
N ILE A 142 -8.36 -13.33 -16.92
CA ILE A 142 -7.98 -13.04 -15.52
C ILE A 142 -8.92 -13.70 -14.50
N CYS A 143 -9.97 -14.37 -14.98
CA CYS A 143 -10.84 -15.21 -14.16
C CYS A 143 -11.22 -16.50 -14.91
N SER A 144 -11.73 -17.48 -14.16
CA SER A 144 -12.29 -18.71 -14.73
C SER A 144 -13.74 -18.49 -15.19
N PRO A 145 -14.29 -19.34 -16.09
CA PRO A 145 -15.72 -19.28 -16.46
C PRO A 145 -16.69 -19.54 -15.31
N ARG A 146 -16.20 -19.94 -14.15
CA ARG A 146 -16.96 -20.15 -12.91
C ARG A 146 -16.59 -19.16 -11.84
N ALA A 147 -15.90 -18.09 -12.19
CA ALA A 147 -15.59 -17.04 -11.26
C ALA A 147 -16.87 -16.44 -10.69
N PHE A 148 -16.76 -15.97 -9.47
CA PHE A 148 -17.81 -15.17 -8.86
C PHE A 148 -18.05 -13.94 -9.74
N ASN A 149 -19.28 -13.79 -10.25
CA ASN A 149 -19.63 -12.63 -11.07
C ASN A 149 -19.87 -11.44 -10.16
N TYR A 150 -18.87 -10.58 -10.04
CA TYR A 150 -19.07 -9.26 -9.46
C TYR A 150 -20.06 -8.45 -10.30
N PRO A 151 -20.80 -7.50 -9.71
CA PRO A 151 -21.69 -6.65 -10.46
C PRO A 151 -20.90 -5.92 -11.56
N VAL A 152 -21.44 -5.97 -12.79
CA VAL A 152 -20.82 -5.27 -13.92
C VAL A 152 -21.46 -3.90 -14.03
N GLU A 153 -20.64 -2.88 -13.91
CA GLU A 153 -21.05 -1.50 -14.02
C GLU A 153 -21.31 -1.14 -15.50
N GLN A 154 -22.33 -0.31 -15.77
CA GLN A 154 -22.77 0.02 -17.13
C GLN A 154 -21.63 0.61 -17.99
N THR A 155 -20.76 1.43 -17.42
CA THR A 155 -19.61 2.01 -18.14
C THR A 155 -18.63 0.96 -18.66
N CYS A 156 -18.56 -0.22 -18.03
CA CYS A 156 -17.77 -1.34 -18.50
C CYS A 156 -18.48 -2.08 -19.64
N LEU A 157 -19.80 -2.27 -19.54
CA LEU A 157 -20.61 -2.86 -20.63
C LEU A 157 -20.54 -2.01 -21.90
N ASP A 158 -20.61 -0.69 -21.77
CA ASP A 158 -20.50 0.26 -22.88
C ASP A 158 -19.14 0.18 -23.60
N GLN A 159 -18.11 -0.31 -22.92
CA GLN A 159 -16.77 -0.58 -23.47
C GLN A 159 -16.58 -2.03 -23.94
N GLY A 160 -17.64 -2.85 -23.92
CA GLY A 160 -17.59 -4.27 -24.29
C GLY A 160 -16.80 -5.14 -23.28
N LYS A 161 -16.75 -4.71 -22.01
CA LYS A 161 -16.05 -5.41 -20.93
C LYS A 161 -17.08 -5.97 -19.96
N ASP A 162 -17.58 -7.15 -20.24
CA ASP A 162 -18.64 -7.82 -19.50
C ASP A 162 -18.15 -9.03 -18.69
N ASP A 163 -16.84 -9.26 -18.65
CA ASP A 163 -16.23 -10.43 -18.03
C ASP A 163 -15.13 -10.03 -17.04
N CYS A 164 -15.08 -10.69 -15.90
CA CYS A 164 -14.07 -10.51 -14.86
C CYS A 164 -13.97 -9.07 -14.31
N ASN A 165 -15.09 -8.40 -14.13
CA ASN A 165 -15.14 -7.04 -13.63
C ASN A 165 -15.29 -6.97 -12.11
N TRP A 166 -14.72 -5.92 -11.50
CA TRP A 166 -14.96 -5.55 -10.10
C TRP A 166 -14.87 -4.04 -9.84
N CYS A 167 -14.85 -3.20 -10.88
CA CYS A 167 -14.82 -1.75 -10.75
C CYS A 167 -15.64 -1.05 -11.82
N THR A 168 -15.86 0.27 -11.65
CA THR A 168 -16.34 1.13 -12.72
C THR A 168 -15.26 1.39 -13.76
N CYS A 169 -15.63 1.39 -15.06
CA CYS A 169 -14.71 1.71 -16.16
C CYS A 169 -14.60 3.21 -16.45
N ALA A 170 -15.34 4.05 -15.75
CA ALA A 170 -15.36 5.50 -15.94
C ALA A 170 -14.40 6.26 -15.02
N ALA A 171 -14.17 5.79 -13.80
CA ALA A 171 -13.35 6.50 -12.82
C ALA A 171 -11.86 6.27 -13.05
N ASP A 172 -11.09 7.35 -13.03
CA ASP A 172 -9.62 7.32 -13.01
C ASP A 172 -9.11 7.59 -11.59
N ASP A 173 -8.80 6.51 -10.85
CA ASP A 173 -8.33 6.60 -9.49
C ASP A 173 -6.88 7.11 -9.39
N VAL A 174 -6.07 6.98 -10.44
CA VAL A 174 -4.73 7.57 -10.48
C VAL A 174 -4.82 9.10 -10.57
N ALA A 175 -5.72 9.62 -11.44
CA ALA A 175 -5.97 11.05 -11.52
C ALA A 175 -6.57 11.60 -10.22
N PHE A 176 -7.47 10.84 -9.56
CA PHE A 176 -8.02 11.21 -8.27
C PHE A 176 -6.93 11.33 -7.19
N VAL A 177 -6.05 10.35 -7.08
CA VAL A 177 -4.96 10.37 -6.08
C VAL A 177 -3.99 11.50 -6.36
N ALA A 178 -3.66 11.78 -7.63
CA ALA A 178 -2.81 12.92 -7.99
C ALA A 178 -3.45 14.25 -7.55
N ALA A 179 -4.73 14.48 -7.88
CA ALA A 179 -5.45 15.70 -7.50
C ALA A 179 -5.59 15.85 -5.98
N MET A 180 -5.84 14.74 -5.27
CA MET A 180 -5.92 14.71 -3.81
C MET A 180 -4.57 15.06 -3.15
N LEU A 181 -3.46 14.57 -3.68
CA LEU A 181 -2.13 14.95 -3.18
C LEU A 181 -1.87 16.44 -3.40
N ASP A 182 -2.23 16.98 -4.59
CA ASP A 182 -2.07 18.42 -4.89
C ASP A 182 -2.91 19.28 -3.93
N ASP A 183 -4.14 18.87 -3.61
CA ASP A 183 -5.03 19.55 -2.65
C ASP A 183 -4.42 19.53 -1.24
N LEU A 184 -4.00 18.38 -0.74
CA LEU A 184 -3.39 18.23 0.57
C LEU A 184 -2.10 19.05 0.71
N GLU A 185 -1.25 19.04 -0.31
CA GLU A 185 0.02 19.75 -0.32
C GLU A 185 -0.14 21.27 -0.43
N SER A 186 -1.28 21.75 -0.97
CA SER A 186 -1.59 23.19 -1.03
C SER A 186 -2.00 23.75 0.31
N ASP A 187 -2.64 22.95 1.17
CA ASP A 187 -3.30 23.41 2.41
C ASP A 187 -2.58 22.97 3.68
N LEU A 188 -1.87 21.82 3.63
CA LEU A 188 -1.22 21.22 4.79
C LEU A 188 0.30 21.30 4.66
N CYS A 189 0.99 21.41 5.79
CA CYS A 189 2.45 21.32 5.83
C CYS A 189 2.91 19.86 5.74
N VAL A 190 2.97 19.34 4.52
CA VAL A 190 3.41 17.99 4.20
C VAL A 190 4.91 17.98 3.93
N ASP A 191 5.60 16.94 4.38
CA ASP A 191 6.96 16.63 3.95
C ASP A 191 6.92 15.85 2.63
N LEU A 192 7.22 16.50 1.52
CA LEU A 192 7.19 15.92 0.18
C LEU A 192 8.18 14.76 -0.03
N GLY A 193 9.22 14.67 0.81
CA GLY A 193 10.15 13.52 0.85
C GLY A 193 9.60 12.33 1.64
N ARG A 194 8.48 12.49 2.35
CA ARG A 194 7.89 11.46 3.22
C ARG A 194 6.39 11.28 2.94
N VAL A 195 6.04 11.07 1.66
CA VAL A 195 4.70 10.73 1.20
C VAL A 195 4.67 9.23 0.90
N TYR A 196 3.69 8.53 1.46
CA TYR A 196 3.60 7.07 1.44
C TYR A 196 2.19 6.61 1.07
N ALA A 197 2.09 5.36 0.58
CA ALA A 197 0.81 4.74 0.30
C ALA A 197 0.75 3.31 0.83
N THR A 198 -0.38 2.93 1.40
CA THR A 198 -0.72 1.55 1.78
C THR A 198 -2.18 1.29 1.45
N GLY A 199 -2.58 0.03 1.43
CA GLY A 199 -3.97 -0.33 1.19
C GLY A 199 -4.19 -1.82 1.34
N PHE A 200 -5.44 -2.20 1.59
CA PHE A 200 -5.85 -3.58 1.80
C PHE A 200 -6.56 -4.16 0.59
N SER A 201 -6.25 -5.41 0.20
CA SER A 201 -6.96 -6.14 -0.86
C SER A 201 -6.99 -5.35 -2.18
N ASN A 202 -8.14 -4.98 -2.72
CA ASN A 202 -8.28 -4.10 -3.89
C ASN A 202 -7.56 -2.75 -3.70
N GLY A 203 -7.56 -2.18 -2.47
CA GLY A 203 -6.73 -1.00 -2.14
C GLY A 203 -5.23 -1.28 -2.21
N GLY A 204 -4.79 -2.50 -1.89
CA GLY A 204 -3.40 -2.95 -2.09
C GLY A 204 -3.06 -3.10 -3.58
N MET A 205 -4.00 -3.55 -4.41
CA MET A 205 -3.85 -3.60 -5.88
C MET A 205 -3.70 -2.19 -6.46
N LEU A 206 -4.54 -1.23 -6.01
CA LEU A 206 -4.38 0.18 -6.37
C LEU A 206 -3.03 0.73 -5.90
N THR A 207 -2.58 0.40 -4.70
CA THR A 207 -1.26 0.83 -4.18
C THR A 207 -0.13 0.42 -5.14
N HIS A 208 -0.14 -0.79 -5.69
CA HIS A 208 0.80 -1.19 -6.76
C HIS A 208 0.66 -0.33 -8.01
N ARG A 209 -0.57 -0.06 -8.47
CA ARG A 209 -0.83 0.80 -9.63
C ARG A 209 -0.27 2.21 -9.43
N LEU A 210 -0.44 2.79 -8.24
CA LEU A 210 0.12 4.10 -7.89
C LEU A 210 1.65 4.09 -7.95
N GLY A 211 2.30 3.01 -7.46
CA GLY A 211 3.73 2.83 -7.57
C GLY A 211 4.26 2.80 -9.01
N CYS A 212 3.43 2.46 -10.00
CA CYS A 212 3.80 2.50 -11.41
C CYS A 212 3.53 3.87 -12.05
N ASN A 213 2.36 4.45 -11.76
CA ASN A 213 1.88 5.64 -12.45
C ASN A 213 2.31 6.95 -11.77
N LEU A 214 2.46 6.93 -10.44
CA LEU A 214 2.80 8.08 -9.60
C LEU A 214 4.06 7.85 -8.75
N ALA A 215 5.00 7.02 -9.23
CA ALA A 215 6.21 6.65 -8.49
C ALA A 215 6.98 7.86 -7.94
N HIS A 216 6.97 8.97 -8.67
CA HIS A 216 7.65 10.22 -8.29
C HIS A 216 6.98 10.98 -7.13
N ARG A 217 5.77 10.60 -6.73
CA ARG A 217 5.01 11.23 -5.63
C ARG A 217 5.20 10.49 -4.30
N PHE A 218 5.79 9.30 -4.30
CA PHE A 218 5.92 8.46 -3.12
C PHE A 218 7.38 8.10 -2.82
N ALA A 219 7.74 8.11 -1.55
CA ALA A 219 9.03 7.60 -1.08
C ALA A 219 9.00 6.07 -0.91
N ALA A 220 7.87 5.54 -0.42
CA ALA A 220 7.65 4.10 -0.28
C ALA A 220 6.17 3.75 -0.35
N ILE A 221 5.89 2.48 -0.70
CA ILE A 221 4.54 1.91 -0.67
C ILE A 221 4.51 0.58 0.08
N ALA A 222 3.36 0.27 0.71
CA ALA A 222 3.17 -0.96 1.47
C ALA A 222 1.81 -1.62 1.18
N PRO A 223 1.61 -2.30 0.03
CA PRO A 223 0.39 -3.03 -0.26
C PRO A 223 0.21 -4.22 0.68
N VAL A 224 -1.03 -4.41 1.18
CA VAL A 224 -1.42 -5.50 2.09
C VAL A 224 -2.46 -6.39 1.43
N SER A 225 -2.20 -7.68 1.32
CA SER A 225 -3.11 -8.71 0.78
C SER A 225 -3.71 -8.38 -0.59
N GLY A 226 -3.04 -7.54 -1.39
CA GLY A 226 -3.41 -7.16 -2.75
C GLY A 226 -2.21 -7.34 -3.67
N THR A 227 -2.33 -8.14 -4.74
CA THR A 227 -1.29 -8.38 -5.72
C THR A 227 -1.78 -8.10 -7.13
N LEU A 228 -0.94 -8.22 -8.14
CA LEU A 228 -1.32 -7.97 -9.53
C LEU A 228 -2.14 -9.13 -10.09
N SER A 229 -3.11 -8.84 -10.94
CA SER A 229 -3.77 -9.87 -11.74
C SER A 229 -2.80 -10.52 -12.72
N ARG A 230 -3.08 -11.76 -13.10
CA ARG A 230 -2.22 -12.57 -13.96
C ARG A 230 -1.86 -11.84 -15.27
N GLY A 231 -0.56 -11.77 -15.52
CA GLY A 231 0.00 -11.18 -16.74
C GLY A 231 0.10 -9.66 -16.75
N TYR A 232 -0.44 -8.97 -15.74
CA TYR A 232 -0.22 -7.55 -15.58
C TYR A 232 1.10 -7.30 -14.87
N ASN A 233 1.92 -6.45 -15.48
CA ASN A 233 3.21 -6.06 -14.95
C ASN A 233 3.14 -4.58 -14.53
N CYS A 234 3.48 -4.33 -13.29
CA CYS A 234 3.49 -2.99 -12.74
C CYS A 234 4.67 -2.83 -11.79
N ALA A 235 5.63 -1.99 -12.19
CA ALA A 235 6.78 -1.62 -11.39
C ALA A 235 7.17 -0.17 -11.71
N PRO A 236 7.87 0.53 -10.81
CA PRO A 236 8.32 1.90 -11.08
C PRO A 236 9.18 1.97 -12.33
N PRO A 237 9.17 3.11 -13.05
CA PRO A 237 10.08 3.34 -14.16
C PRO A 237 11.55 3.21 -13.73
N ALA A 238 12.40 2.76 -14.65
CA ALA A 238 13.83 2.61 -14.40
C ALA A 238 14.46 3.90 -13.88
N GLY A 239 15.26 3.77 -12.81
CA GLY A 239 15.94 4.90 -12.19
C GLY A 239 15.09 5.74 -11.22
N THR A 240 13.81 5.42 -11.03
CA THR A 240 12.96 6.05 -10.02
C THR A 240 13.11 5.28 -8.72
N LYS A 241 13.63 5.92 -7.66
CA LYS A 241 13.67 5.32 -6.32
C LYS A 241 12.26 5.26 -5.77
N LEU A 242 11.75 4.06 -5.52
CA LEU A 242 10.51 3.81 -4.80
C LEU A 242 10.61 2.48 -4.07
N SER A 243 10.54 2.53 -2.75
CA SER A 243 10.64 1.32 -1.92
C SER A 243 9.29 0.61 -1.80
N LEU A 244 9.32 -0.73 -1.75
CA LEU A 244 8.15 -1.61 -1.64
C LEU A 244 8.27 -2.51 -0.43
N MET A 245 7.24 -2.55 0.43
CA MET A 245 7.02 -3.64 1.40
C MET A 245 5.69 -4.33 1.10
N HIS A 246 5.71 -5.52 0.53
CA HIS A 246 4.49 -6.30 0.28
C HIS A 246 4.18 -7.21 1.47
N ILE A 247 3.03 -7.03 2.12
CA ILE A 247 2.61 -7.86 3.26
C ILE A 247 1.46 -8.77 2.84
N HIS A 248 1.56 -10.11 3.07
CA HIS A 248 0.55 -11.06 2.62
C HIS A 248 0.34 -12.25 3.56
N GLY A 249 -0.92 -12.70 3.64
CA GLY A 249 -1.30 -13.87 4.40
C GLY A 249 -1.00 -15.20 3.68
N LEU A 250 -0.24 -16.10 4.31
CA LEU A 250 0.06 -17.45 3.76
C LEU A 250 -1.18 -18.33 3.52
N ARG A 251 -2.29 -18.02 4.21
CA ARG A 251 -3.56 -18.77 4.10
C ARG A 251 -4.63 -17.98 3.36
N ASP A 252 -4.23 -16.90 2.68
CA ASP A 252 -5.14 -16.13 1.85
C ASP A 252 -5.68 -17.00 0.72
N ARG A 253 -7.01 -17.06 0.59
CA ARG A 253 -7.72 -17.81 -0.46
C ARG A 253 -8.47 -16.89 -1.41
N VAL A 254 -8.66 -15.63 -1.00
CA VAL A 254 -9.32 -14.61 -1.82
C VAL A 254 -8.31 -14.07 -2.83
N VAL A 255 -7.15 -13.62 -2.34
CA VAL A 255 -6.00 -13.24 -3.16
C VAL A 255 -4.81 -14.13 -2.75
N PRO A 256 -4.65 -15.32 -3.36
CA PRO A 256 -3.62 -16.25 -2.94
C PRO A 256 -2.19 -15.72 -3.20
N TYR A 257 -1.35 -15.73 -2.16
CA TYR A 257 0.02 -15.21 -2.21
C TYR A 257 0.93 -15.96 -3.21
N ASP A 258 0.62 -17.20 -3.50
CA ASP A 258 1.42 -18.10 -4.35
C ASP A 258 0.87 -18.27 -5.78
N GLY A 259 -0.10 -17.46 -6.17
CA GLY A 259 -0.70 -17.49 -7.52
C GLY A 259 -1.59 -18.70 -7.81
N ARG A 260 -1.93 -19.52 -6.79
CA ARG A 260 -2.93 -20.58 -6.97
C ARG A 260 -4.30 -20.00 -7.32
N SER A 261 -5.24 -20.84 -7.70
CA SER A 261 -6.61 -20.41 -7.98
C SER A 261 -7.24 -19.75 -6.74
N SER A 262 -7.81 -18.57 -6.93
CA SER A 262 -8.60 -17.85 -5.93
C SER A 262 -9.90 -18.60 -5.59
N SER A 263 -10.44 -18.39 -4.40
CA SER A 263 -11.74 -18.97 -3.97
C SER A 263 -12.90 -18.44 -4.79
N ASP A 264 -12.78 -17.25 -5.34
CA ASP A 264 -13.77 -16.57 -6.19
C ASP A 264 -13.48 -16.71 -7.69
N GLY A 265 -12.42 -17.46 -8.05
CA GLY A 265 -12.12 -17.87 -9.42
C GLY A 265 -11.27 -16.88 -10.22
N PHE A 266 -10.74 -15.84 -9.60
CA PHE A 266 -9.78 -14.93 -10.23
C PHE A 266 -8.36 -15.48 -10.23
N PHE A 267 -7.53 -15.01 -11.15
CA PHE A 267 -6.13 -15.41 -11.30
C PHE A 267 -5.21 -14.25 -10.98
N TYR A 268 -4.36 -14.44 -9.99
CA TYR A 268 -3.40 -13.45 -9.52
C TYR A 268 -1.97 -13.89 -9.78
N THR A 269 -1.07 -12.91 -9.88
CA THR A 269 0.38 -13.14 -9.92
C THR A 269 0.86 -13.46 -8.51
N ALA A 270 1.73 -14.46 -8.36
CA ALA A 270 2.32 -14.76 -7.06
C ALA A 270 3.08 -13.54 -6.50
N VAL A 271 3.00 -13.34 -5.20
CA VAL A 271 3.67 -12.21 -4.52
C VAL A 271 5.17 -12.21 -4.78
N ALA A 272 5.80 -13.40 -4.77
CA ALA A 272 7.23 -13.52 -5.06
C ALA A 272 7.59 -13.05 -6.48
N ASP A 273 6.70 -13.25 -7.46
CA ASP A 273 6.92 -12.80 -8.84
C ASP A 273 6.74 -11.28 -8.95
N VAL A 274 5.80 -10.68 -8.21
CA VAL A 274 5.63 -9.23 -8.15
C VAL A 274 6.84 -8.57 -7.49
N VAL A 275 7.33 -9.12 -6.38
CA VAL A 275 8.55 -8.65 -5.71
C VAL A 275 9.76 -8.78 -6.63
N ALA A 276 9.88 -9.90 -7.37
CA ALA A 276 10.93 -10.10 -8.35
C ALA A 276 10.86 -9.08 -9.50
N LEU A 277 9.64 -8.77 -9.98
CA LEU A 277 9.42 -7.75 -11.01
C LEU A 277 9.92 -6.36 -10.56
N TRP A 278 9.63 -5.97 -9.31
CA TRP A 278 10.11 -4.72 -8.74
C TRP A 278 11.63 -4.68 -8.59
N ALA A 279 12.23 -5.82 -8.23
CA ALA A 279 13.68 -5.96 -8.07
C ALA A 279 14.47 -5.97 -9.37
N LEU A 280 13.82 -6.13 -10.54
CA LEU A 280 14.51 -6.20 -11.84
C LEU A 280 15.40 -4.97 -12.11
N SER A 281 16.41 -5.16 -12.95
CA SER A 281 17.32 -4.09 -13.41
C SER A 281 16.59 -2.97 -14.17
N THR A 282 15.43 -3.28 -14.75
CA THR A 282 14.53 -2.33 -15.43
C THR A 282 13.62 -1.56 -14.46
N SER A 283 13.72 -1.80 -13.18
CA SER A 283 13.01 -1.08 -12.10
C SER A 283 14.01 -0.65 -11.02
N GLN A 284 14.11 -1.38 -9.90
CA GLN A 284 14.98 -0.98 -8.77
C GLN A 284 16.42 -1.50 -8.88
N GLY A 285 16.68 -2.50 -9.71
CA GLY A 285 18.02 -3.05 -9.94
C GLY A 285 18.63 -3.70 -8.70
N CYS A 286 17.84 -4.50 -7.98
CA CYS A 286 18.27 -5.18 -6.77
C CYS A 286 19.00 -6.50 -7.07
N ALA A 287 19.72 -7.05 -6.07
CA ALA A 287 20.28 -8.39 -6.14
C ALA A 287 19.18 -9.46 -6.27
N ALA A 288 19.50 -10.57 -6.92
CA ALA A 288 18.54 -11.66 -7.13
C ALA A 288 18.37 -12.58 -5.90
N VAL A 289 19.05 -12.28 -4.80
CA VAL A 289 19.06 -13.12 -3.60
C VAL A 289 18.28 -12.45 -2.49
N ASP A 290 17.37 -13.20 -1.87
CA ASP A 290 16.64 -12.75 -0.70
C ASP A 290 17.52 -12.85 0.54
N THR A 291 17.50 -11.81 1.36
CA THR A 291 18.10 -11.78 2.71
C THR A 291 17.01 -11.55 3.76
N PRO A 292 17.19 -12.05 5.01
CA PRO A 292 16.23 -11.76 6.07
C PRO A 292 16.11 -10.26 6.32
N TYR A 293 14.87 -9.76 6.42
CA TYR A 293 14.58 -8.37 6.76
C TYR A 293 14.04 -8.32 8.20
N PRO A 294 14.75 -7.69 9.15
CA PRO A 294 14.32 -7.61 10.54
C PRO A 294 13.13 -6.65 10.70
N THR A 295 12.18 -7.02 11.56
CA THR A 295 11.05 -6.16 11.93
C THR A 295 10.83 -6.21 13.43
N SER A 296 10.20 -5.19 14.01
CA SER A 296 9.84 -5.16 15.44
C SER A 296 8.82 -6.24 15.83
N ALA A 297 8.12 -6.81 14.85
CA ALA A 297 7.12 -7.88 15.05
C ALA A 297 7.69 -9.29 14.92
N ASP A 298 8.99 -9.44 14.71
CA ASP A 298 9.63 -10.74 14.57
C ASP A 298 9.33 -11.68 15.73
N GLY A 299 8.96 -12.91 15.39
CA GLY A 299 8.65 -13.98 16.33
C GLY A 299 7.28 -13.91 16.98
N THR A 300 6.51 -12.85 16.82
CA THR A 300 5.22 -12.69 17.51
C THR A 300 4.04 -13.29 16.78
N ARG A 301 4.09 -13.44 15.43
CA ARG A 301 2.95 -13.87 14.61
C ARG A 301 3.33 -14.72 13.41
N MET A 302 4.45 -15.40 13.48
CA MET A 302 4.97 -16.13 12.31
C MET A 302 5.12 -15.23 11.08
N LEU A 303 5.34 -13.92 11.29
CA LEU A 303 5.71 -13.00 10.24
C LEU A 303 7.16 -13.27 9.86
N ALA A 304 7.41 -13.49 8.58
CA ALA A 304 8.74 -13.62 8.01
C ALA A 304 8.88 -12.60 6.89
N CYS A 305 9.85 -11.71 7.02
CA CYS A 305 10.18 -10.73 6.00
C CYS A 305 11.54 -11.05 5.36
N SER A 306 11.61 -10.87 4.05
CA SER A 306 12.85 -10.94 3.28
C SER A 306 12.94 -9.74 2.33
N GLU A 307 14.17 -9.35 1.99
CA GLU A 307 14.44 -8.25 1.06
C GLU A 307 15.27 -8.71 -0.14
N ARG A 308 15.08 -8.05 -1.25
CA ARG A 308 15.99 -8.01 -2.39
C ARG A 308 16.98 -6.88 -2.16
N ALA A 309 18.14 -7.19 -1.58
CA ALA A 309 19.12 -6.20 -1.16
C ALA A 309 19.90 -5.57 -2.32
N GLY A 310 20.56 -4.45 -2.05
CA GLY A 310 21.55 -3.83 -2.94
C GLY A 310 20.93 -3.25 -4.21
N CYS A 311 19.73 -2.68 -4.14
CA CYS A 311 19.09 -2.02 -5.26
C CYS A 311 19.89 -0.80 -5.74
N THR A 312 20.11 -0.69 -7.05
CA THR A 312 20.92 0.40 -7.63
C THR A 312 20.29 1.78 -7.50
N THR A 313 18.96 1.83 -7.33
CA THR A 313 18.22 3.07 -7.03
C THR A 313 18.34 3.50 -5.56
N GLY A 314 18.85 2.64 -4.68
CA GLY A 314 18.82 2.84 -3.24
C GLY A 314 17.45 2.59 -2.60
N ALA A 315 16.51 1.96 -3.32
CA ALA A 315 15.24 1.50 -2.79
C ALA A 315 15.40 0.20 -1.99
N GLU A 316 14.43 -0.11 -1.14
CA GLU A 316 14.26 -1.42 -0.50
C GLU A 316 13.06 -2.14 -1.12
N VAL A 317 13.22 -3.42 -1.46
CA VAL A 317 12.15 -4.26 -2.00
C VAL A 317 11.96 -5.45 -1.06
N VAL A 318 10.90 -5.38 -0.24
CA VAL A 318 10.66 -6.28 0.88
C VAL A 318 9.37 -7.07 0.67
N GLN A 319 9.41 -8.36 1.01
CA GLN A 319 8.26 -9.23 1.11
C GLN A 319 8.08 -9.71 2.54
N CYS A 320 6.88 -9.54 3.11
CA CYS A 320 6.52 -10.04 4.42
C CYS A 320 5.35 -11.03 4.33
N LEU A 321 5.55 -12.26 4.78
CA LEU A 321 4.52 -13.29 4.81
C LEU A 321 4.17 -13.64 6.26
N TRP A 322 2.87 -13.76 6.57
CA TRP A 322 2.40 -14.10 7.89
C TRP A 322 1.32 -15.20 7.88
N ASN A 323 1.23 -15.97 8.94
CA ASN A 323 0.40 -17.18 8.97
C ASN A 323 -1.09 -16.85 9.21
N GLN A 324 -1.71 -16.08 8.31
CA GLN A 324 -3.11 -15.71 8.38
C GLN A 324 -3.82 -15.76 7.01
N ARG A 325 -5.12 -15.49 7.06
CA ARG A 325 -6.00 -15.42 5.88
C ARG A 325 -5.96 -14.01 5.27
N HIS A 326 -6.96 -13.70 4.45
CA HIS A 326 -7.19 -12.38 3.86
C HIS A 326 -7.59 -11.37 4.94
N SER A 327 -6.62 -10.63 5.49
CA SER A 327 -6.87 -9.67 6.58
C SER A 327 -5.73 -8.67 6.74
N TRP A 328 -6.05 -7.53 7.35
CA TRP A 328 -5.04 -6.59 7.82
C TRP A 328 -4.20 -7.21 8.94
N PRO A 329 -2.88 -6.98 9.00
CA PRO A 329 -2.03 -7.55 10.03
C PRO A 329 -2.37 -7.01 11.42
N ALA A 330 -3.09 -7.80 12.20
CA ALA A 330 -3.51 -7.47 13.55
C ALA A 330 -3.32 -8.65 14.50
N THR A 331 -3.15 -8.35 15.78
CA THR A 331 -3.10 -9.35 16.86
C THR A 331 -4.49 -9.91 17.15
N GLN A 332 -4.58 -11.01 17.92
CA GLN A 332 -5.88 -11.60 18.29
C GLN A 332 -6.72 -10.68 19.19
N ASP A 333 -6.07 -9.80 19.93
CA ASP A 333 -6.69 -8.75 20.75
C ASP A 333 -7.02 -7.46 19.94
N GLY A 334 -6.89 -7.52 18.61
CA GLY A 334 -7.27 -6.43 17.70
C GLY A 334 -6.21 -5.35 17.50
N ARG A 335 -5.03 -5.44 18.14
CA ARG A 335 -3.95 -4.49 17.89
C ARG A 335 -3.38 -4.69 16.47
N ALA A 336 -3.39 -3.64 15.66
CA ALA A 336 -2.87 -3.65 14.29
C ALA A 336 -1.33 -3.50 14.28
N PHE A 337 -0.61 -4.60 14.53
CA PHE A 337 0.86 -4.59 14.51
C PHE A 337 1.43 -4.27 13.11
N GLY A 338 0.64 -4.46 12.05
CA GLY A 338 1.01 -4.06 10.70
C GLY A 338 1.31 -2.58 10.57
N ASN A 339 0.64 -1.74 11.36
CA ASN A 339 0.90 -0.30 11.34
C ASN A 339 2.32 0.02 11.83
N ASP A 340 2.80 -0.66 12.90
CA ASP A 340 4.16 -0.47 13.40
C ASP A 340 5.20 -0.86 12.34
N ILE A 341 5.04 -2.03 11.68
CA ILE A 341 5.97 -2.54 10.66
C ILE A 341 5.98 -1.63 9.42
N ILE A 342 4.79 -1.25 8.93
CA ILE A 342 4.66 -0.36 7.78
C ILE A 342 5.30 0.99 8.09
N TRP A 343 5.06 1.52 9.29
CA TRP A 343 5.63 2.81 9.70
C TRP A 343 7.15 2.77 9.85
N GLU A 344 7.71 1.72 10.45
CA GLU A 344 9.16 1.50 10.53
C GLU A 344 9.80 1.47 9.14
N PHE A 345 9.18 0.74 8.19
CA PHE A 345 9.62 0.70 6.81
C PHE A 345 9.53 2.07 6.13
N PHE A 346 8.44 2.80 6.32
CA PHE A 346 8.26 4.13 5.75
C PHE A 346 9.30 5.12 6.29
N GLN A 347 9.56 5.10 7.60
CA GLN A 347 10.59 5.96 8.20
C GLN A 347 12.00 5.66 7.68
N ALA A 348 12.33 4.39 7.45
CA ALA A 348 13.62 3.98 6.89
C ALA A 348 13.80 4.42 5.42
N ASN A 349 12.69 4.66 4.71
CA ASN A 349 12.68 4.94 3.28
C ASN A 349 12.20 6.38 2.94
N GLY A 350 12.15 7.26 3.93
CA GLY A 350 11.81 8.66 3.73
C GLY A 350 13.03 9.48 3.28
N GLY A 351 12.83 10.38 2.30
CA GLY A 351 13.80 11.39 1.87
C GLY A 351 14.64 11.03 0.67
#